data_16acf2595c21bbae6c8f48685bf60cb2
#
_entry.id   16acf2595c21bbae6c8f48685bf60cb2
#
_cell.length_a   1.000
_cell.length_b   1.000
_cell.length_c   1.000
_cell.angle_alpha   90.00
_cell.angle_beta   90.00
_cell.angle_gamma   90.00
#
_symmetry.space_group_name_H-M   'P 1'
#
loop_
_entity.id
_entity.type
_entity.pdbx_description
1 polymer ?
#
loop_
_entity_poly.entity_id
_entity_poly.type
_entity_poly.pdbx_seq_one_letter_code
_entity_poly.pdbx_strand_id
1 'polypeptide(L)'
;GKAKCHLEWADLVTYGDGLLAVLVPDRADDECGLRLRRLRDAFGDRAYLALSLKRRPNDQLRLHELANLATQLRVPTIVTNDVLFHEPGRRILQDVVTCIRHNVTIDDLGDRRERHADRYLKPPEEMHRLFSRYPEALARTIEITGRCRFSLDELAYQYPEERDDPALTPQQTLEQLTWAGAAERYPEGLPDSVRTAIEHELRLIERLDYAPYFLTVNSIVRFARSRDILCQGRGSAANSAVCYVLGITSI
;
A
#
# COMPACT_ATOMS: atom_id res chain seq x y z
N GLY A 1 -11.81 4.74 -13.32
CA GLY A 1 -11.50 3.65 -14.24
C GLY A 1 -10.16 3.01 -13.93
N LYS A 2 -9.89 1.81 -14.45
CA LYS A 2 -8.63 1.09 -14.20
C LYS A 2 -7.42 1.96 -14.54
N ALA A 3 -6.43 2.01 -13.65
CA ALA A 3 -5.23 2.84 -13.74
C ALA A 3 -5.48 4.37 -13.76
N LYS A 4 -6.66 4.84 -13.38
CA LYS A 4 -6.96 6.27 -13.22
C LYS A 4 -7.29 6.53 -11.75
N CYS A 5 -6.52 7.43 -11.12
CA CYS A 5 -6.80 7.98 -9.81
C CYS A 5 -7.26 9.43 -10.00
N HIS A 6 -8.38 9.77 -9.40
CA HIS A 6 -8.89 11.13 -9.37
C HIS A 6 -9.20 11.45 -7.92
N LEU A 7 -8.50 12.43 -7.37
CA LEU A 7 -8.66 12.91 -6.00
C LEU A 7 -8.90 14.40 -6.03
N GLU A 8 -9.89 14.83 -5.28
CA GLU A 8 -10.20 16.23 -5.06
C GLU A 8 -9.75 16.67 -3.67
N TRP A 9 -9.69 17.97 -3.44
CA TRP A 9 -9.36 18.52 -2.12
C TRP A 9 -10.35 18.04 -1.04
N ALA A 10 -11.62 17.90 -1.38
CA ALA A 10 -12.63 17.39 -0.47
C ALA A 10 -12.35 15.97 0.02
N ASP A 11 -11.84 15.10 -0.86
CA ASP A 11 -11.44 13.73 -0.49
C ASP A 11 -10.29 13.76 0.52
N LEU A 12 -9.30 14.62 0.27
CA LEU A 12 -8.14 14.77 1.16
C LEU A 12 -8.56 15.24 2.56
N VAL A 13 -9.52 16.16 2.65
CA VAL A 13 -10.04 16.65 3.94
C VAL A 13 -10.88 15.58 4.64
N THR A 14 -11.72 14.88 3.89
CA THR A 14 -12.63 13.85 4.43
C THR A 14 -11.88 12.64 5.00
N TYR A 15 -10.83 12.21 4.31
CA TYR A 15 -10.06 11.00 4.66
C TYR A 15 -8.66 11.33 5.22
N GLY A 16 -8.44 12.58 5.64
CA GLY A 16 -7.14 13.07 6.13
C GLY A 16 -6.82 12.75 7.59
N ASP A 17 -7.73 12.12 8.32
CA ASP A 17 -7.47 11.74 9.72
C ASP A 17 -6.30 10.76 9.83
N GLY A 18 -5.39 11.03 10.77
CA GLY A 18 -4.19 10.24 10.96
C GLY A 18 -3.09 10.44 9.89
N LEU A 19 -3.34 11.18 8.82
CA LEU A 19 -2.35 11.44 7.79
C LEU A 19 -1.48 12.66 8.11
N LEU A 20 -0.20 12.61 7.73
CA LEU A 20 0.68 13.77 7.62
C LEU A 20 0.64 14.29 6.18
N ALA A 21 0.57 15.61 6.02
CA ALA A 21 0.47 16.24 4.71
C ALA A 21 1.70 17.11 4.43
N VAL A 22 2.36 16.87 3.30
CA VAL A 22 3.56 17.59 2.90
C VAL A 22 3.32 18.26 1.55
N LEU A 23 3.35 19.60 1.51
CA LEU A 23 3.36 20.34 0.26
C LEU A 23 4.78 20.33 -0.34
N VAL A 24 4.93 19.86 -1.57
CA VAL A 24 6.19 19.86 -2.33
C VAL A 24 6.08 20.90 -3.46
N PRO A 25 6.43 22.17 -3.21
CA PRO A 25 6.23 23.24 -4.17
C PRO A 25 7.36 23.36 -5.19
N ASP A 26 7.03 23.92 -6.34
CA ASP A 26 8.03 24.26 -7.33
C ASP A 26 8.64 25.65 -7.10
N ARG A 27 7.87 26.61 -6.62
CA ARG A 27 8.27 28.00 -6.31
C ARG A 27 7.43 28.58 -5.17
N ALA A 28 7.91 29.69 -4.60
CA ALA A 28 7.26 30.43 -3.51
C ALA A 28 6.39 31.57 -4.07
N ASP A 29 5.35 31.21 -4.81
CA ASP A 29 4.40 32.18 -5.36
C ASP A 29 3.09 32.23 -4.54
N ASP A 30 2.16 33.11 -4.95
CA ASP A 30 0.88 33.29 -4.28
C ASP A 30 0.05 32.02 -4.25
N GLU A 31 0.15 31.20 -5.30
CA GLU A 31 -0.55 29.92 -5.37
C GLU A 31 0.00 28.94 -4.33
N CYS A 32 1.31 28.86 -4.18
CA CYS A 32 1.95 28.08 -3.12
C CYS A 32 1.49 28.56 -1.74
N GLY A 33 1.44 29.88 -1.51
CA GLY A 33 0.95 30.46 -0.27
C GLY A 33 -0.49 30.09 0.04
N LEU A 34 -1.37 30.11 -0.96
CA LEU A 34 -2.77 29.71 -0.82
C LEU A 34 -2.90 28.23 -0.49
N ARG A 35 -2.22 27.36 -1.22
CA ARG A 35 -2.20 25.91 -0.98
C ARG A 35 -1.69 25.56 0.41
N LEU A 36 -0.63 26.24 0.85
CA LEU A 36 -0.04 26.01 2.16
C LEU A 36 -0.97 26.43 3.31
N ARG A 37 -1.70 27.57 3.17
CA ARG A 37 -2.75 27.97 4.13
C ARG A 37 -3.83 26.93 4.22
N ARG A 38 -4.39 26.50 3.08
CA ARG A 38 -5.43 25.46 3.04
C ARG A 38 -4.95 24.16 3.68
N LEU A 39 -3.70 23.77 3.44
CA LEU A 39 -3.11 22.57 4.03
C LEU A 39 -3.00 22.70 5.55
N ARG A 40 -2.49 23.84 6.05
CA ARG A 40 -2.40 24.14 7.48
C ARG A 40 -3.77 24.13 8.14
N ASP A 41 -4.76 24.75 7.51
CA ASP A 41 -6.10 24.87 8.08
C ASP A 41 -6.81 23.51 8.17
N ALA A 42 -6.51 22.57 7.25
CA ALA A 42 -7.09 21.23 7.25
C ALA A 42 -6.30 20.22 8.13
N PHE A 43 -4.96 20.34 8.20
CA PHE A 43 -4.10 19.35 8.87
C PHE A 43 -3.46 19.85 10.17
N GLY A 44 -3.52 21.15 10.48
CA GLY A 44 -2.95 21.71 11.70
C GLY A 44 -1.44 21.45 11.82
N ASP A 45 -1.03 20.82 12.92
CA ASP A 45 0.34 20.42 13.23
C ASP A 45 0.87 19.26 12.37
N ARG A 46 0.01 18.65 11.56
CA ARG A 46 0.35 17.57 10.62
C ARG A 46 0.70 18.09 9.22
N ALA A 47 0.69 19.42 9.01
CA ALA A 47 1.03 20.05 7.74
C ALA A 47 2.51 20.47 7.70
N TYR A 48 3.18 20.19 6.59
CA TYR A 48 4.59 20.53 6.37
C TYR A 48 4.82 21.13 4.98
N LEU A 49 5.89 21.93 4.84
CA LEU A 49 6.40 22.40 3.56
C LEU A 49 7.75 21.71 3.25
N ALA A 50 7.87 21.08 2.10
CA ALA A 50 9.11 20.45 1.66
C ALA A 50 10.09 21.44 1.05
N LEU A 51 11.33 21.39 1.49
CA LEU A 51 12.49 22.00 0.86
C LEU A 51 13.22 20.92 0.05
N SER A 52 13.30 21.09 -1.26
CA SER A 52 13.96 20.16 -2.16
C SER A 52 14.85 20.88 -3.15
N LEU A 53 16.01 20.32 -3.46
CA LEU A 53 16.90 20.84 -4.51
C LEU A 53 16.47 20.30 -5.87
N LYS A 54 16.29 21.18 -6.84
CA LYS A 54 15.87 20.87 -8.21
C LYS A 54 17.03 20.97 -9.21
N ARG A 55 18.24 21.26 -8.74
CA ARG A 55 19.45 21.53 -9.56
C ARG A 55 19.25 22.65 -10.58
N ARG A 56 18.51 23.67 -10.17
CA ARG A 56 18.30 24.92 -10.97
C ARG A 56 19.27 26.02 -10.51
N PRO A 57 19.59 26.99 -11.35
CA PRO A 57 20.54 28.09 -11.00
C PRO A 57 20.19 28.82 -9.72
N ASN A 58 18.91 29.05 -9.45
CA ASN A 58 18.42 29.84 -8.31
C ASN A 58 17.89 28.98 -7.15
N ASP A 59 18.30 27.73 -7.04
CA ASP A 59 17.78 26.82 -6.02
C ASP A 59 17.95 27.33 -4.59
N GLN A 60 19.08 27.96 -4.27
CA GLN A 60 19.31 28.52 -2.92
C GLN A 60 18.36 29.68 -2.60
N LEU A 61 18.11 30.57 -3.57
CA LEU A 61 17.14 31.64 -3.43
C LEU A 61 15.72 31.06 -3.25
N ARG A 62 15.34 30.11 -4.07
CA ARG A 62 14.06 29.42 -3.99
C ARG A 62 13.83 28.76 -2.63
N LEU A 63 14.84 28.06 -2.09
CA LEU A 63 14.75 27.46 -0.75
C LEU A 63 14.57 28.53 0.33
N HIS A 64 15.27 29.65 0.21
CA HIS A 64 15.12 30.77 1.14
C HIS A 64 13.71 31.38 1.10
N GLU A 65 13.18 31.64 -0.09
CA GLU A 65 11.81 32.15 -0.28
C GLU A 65 10.76 31.20 0.28
N LEU A 66 10.91 29.89 0.03
CA LEU A 66 10.01 28.85 0.57
C LEU A 66 10.09 28.77 2.10
N ALA A 67 11.26 28.85 2.68
CA ALA A 67 11.45 28.85 4.14
C ALA A 67 10.81 30.08 4.78
N ASN A 68 10.96 31.27 4.16
CA ASN A 68 10.33 32.50 4.63
C ASN A 68 8.80 32.42 4.55
N LEU A 69 8.26 31.91 3.44
CA LEU A 69 6.82 31.69 3.27
C LEU A 69 6.26 30.73 4.34
N ALA A 70 6.97 29.64 4.61
CA ALA A 70 6.61 28.69 5.65
C ALA A 70 6.59 29.32 7.04
N THR A 71 7.59 30.12 7.35
CA THR A 71 7.67 30.87 8.62
C THR A 71 6.52 31.86 8.77
N GLN A 72 6.21 32.65 7.73
CA GLN A 72 5.10 33.60 7.73
C GLN A 72 3.74 32.89 7.94
N LEU A 73 3.57 31.72 7.38
CA LEU A 73 2.34 30.93 7.48
C LEU A 73 2.33 29.98 8.69
N ARG A 74 3.40 29.98 9.50
CA ARG A 74 3.57 29.09 10.67
C ARG A 74 3.41 27.61 10.34
N VAL A 75 3.98 27.18 9.21
CA VAL A 75 4.05 25.78 8.80
C VAL A 75 5.50 25.31 8.90
N PRO A 76 5.79 24.20 9.59
CA PRO A 76 7.14 23.68 9.69
C PRO A 76 7.67 23.20 8.34
N THR A 77 8.96 23.44 8.09
CA THR A 77 9.63 22.92 6.89
C THR A 77 10.24 21.54 7.15
N ILE A 78 10.31 20.71 6.13
CA ILE A 78 11.09 19.47 6.10
C ILE A 78 11.99 19.46 4.87
N VAL A 79 13.02 18.62 4.86
CA VAL A 79 13.81 18.39 3.65
C VAL A 79 13.39 17.10 2.96
N THR A 80 13.40 17.11 1.63
CA THR A 80 13.17 15.91 0.84
C THR A 80 14.01 15.95 -0.44
N ASN A 81 14.40 14.79 -0.93
CA ASN A 81 15.07 14.66 -2.22
C ASN A 81 14.09 14.34 -3.37
N ASP A 82 12.80 14.24 -3.09
CA ASP A 82 11.76 13.93 -4.08
C ASP A 82 12.15 12.72 -4.95
N VAL A 83 12.46 11.61 -4.29
CA VAL A 83 13.14 10.43 -4.83
C VAL A 83 12.32 9.72 -5.89
N LEU A 84 12.94 9.38 -7.02
CA LEU A 84 12.37 8.57 -8.10
C LEU A 84 13.07 7.20 -8.25
N PHE A 85 14.29 7.06 -7.79
CA PHE A 85 15.08 5.84 -7.89
C PHE A 85 16.07 5.73 -6.71
N HIS A 86 16.50 4.52 -6.39
CA HIS A 86 17.32 4.27 -5.21
C HIS A 86 18.80 4.61 -5.40
N GLU A 87 19.31 4.57 -6.63
CA GLU A 87 20.69 4.93 -6.98
C GLU A 87 20.75 5.65 -8.33
N PRO A 88 21.78 6.46 -8.61
CA PRO A 88 21.89 7.24 -9.86
C PRO A 88 21.82 6.40 -11.13
N GLY A 89 22.39 5.20 -11.14
CA GLY A 89 22.41 4.29 -12.29
C GLY A 89 21.02 3.79 -12.69
N ARG A 90 20.03 3.88 -11.79
CA ARG A 90 18.65 3.46 -12.05
C ARG A 90 17.76 4.53 -12.67
N ARG A 91 18.30 5.70 -13.00
CA ARG A 91 17.57 6.73 -13.74
C ARG A 91 16.96 6.19 -15.04
N ILE A 92 17.68 5.31 -15.74
CA ILE A 92 17.18 4.71 -16.99
C ILE A 92 15.86 3.94 -16.80
N LEU A 93 15.65 3.29 -15.66
CA LEU A 93 14.37 2.64 -15.35
C LEU A 93 13.24 3.66 -15.23
N GLN A 94 13.50 4.81 -14.62
CA GLN A 94 12.51 5.90 -14.56
C GLN A 94 12.17 6.43 -15.94
N ASP A 95 13.16 6.59 -16.82
CA ASP A 95 12.93 6.98 -18.21
C ASP A 95 12.03 5.95 -18.93
N VAL A 96 12.29 4.64 -18.76
CA VAL A 96 11.47 3.55 -19.32
C VAL A 96 10.04 3.57 -18.77
N VAL A 97 9.86 3.73 -17.46
CA VAL A 97 8.52 3.82 -16.84
C VAL A 97 7.76 5.05 -17.36
N THR A 98 8.47 6.15 -17.60
CA THR A 98 7.88 7.36 -18.20
C THR A 98 7.46 7.10 -19.65
N CYS A 99 8.27 6.38 -20.43
CA CYS A 99 7.89 5.95 -21.80
C CYS A 99 6.61 5.11 -21.77
N ILE A 100 6.52 4.13 -20.89
CA ILE A 100 5.32 3.28 -20.74
C ILE A 100 4.10 4.13 -20.38
N ARG A 101 4.24 5.06 -19.43
CA ARG A 101 3.15 5.95 -19.00
C ARG A 101 2.60 6.80 -20.13
N HIS A 102 3.47 7.28 -21.01
CA HIS A 102 3.12 8.17 -22.12
C HIS A 102 2.96 7.46 -23.45
N ASN A 103 3.20 6.14 -23.50
CA ASN A 103 3.16 5.32 -24.72
C ASN A 103 4.07 5.88 -25.84
N VAL A 104 5.32 6.18 -25.49
CA VAL A 104 6.35 6.70 -26.40
C VAL A 104 7.62 5.86 -26.30
N THR A 105 8.52 6.00 -27.27
CA THR A 105 9.85 5.38 -27.22
C THR A 105 10.81 6.23 -26.38
N ILE A 106 12.00 5.68 -26.09
CA ILE A 106 13.03 6.41 -25.33
C ILE A 106 13.55 7.63 -26.11
N ASP A 107 13.56 7.54 -27.42
CA ASP A 107 14.01 8.61 -28.32
C ASP A 107 12.98 9.75 -28.41
N ASP A 108 11.69 9.42 -28.25
CA ASP A 108 10.57 10.36 -28.30
C ASP A 108 10.21 10.95 -26.93
N LEU A 109 10.97 10.59 -25.88
CA LEU A 109 10.65 11.00 -24.50
C LEU A 109 10.77 12.54 -24.32
N GLY A 110 11.70 13.19 -25.00
CA GLY A 110 11.89 14.63 -25.02
C GLY A 110 12.06 15.23 -23.62
N ASP A 111 11.37 16.33 -23.33
CA ASP A 111 11.42 17.05 -22.04
C ASP A 111 10.82 16.30 -20.86
N ARG A 112 10.15 15.16 -21.07
CA ARG A 112 9.66 14.28 -20.01
C ARG A 112 10.78 13.49 -19.33
N ARG A 113 11.96 13.46 -19.94
CA ARG A 113 13.15 12.81 -19.39
C ARG A 113 13.69 13.59 -18.21
N GLU A 114 14.05 12.86 -17.12
CA GLU A 114 14.78 13.49 -16.03
C GLU A 114 16.11 14.08 -16.52
N ARG A 115 16.35 15.34 -16.22
CA ARG A 115 17.53 16.08 -16.70
C ARG A 115 18.85 15.59 -16.08
N HIS A 116 18.76 15.02 -14.88
CA HIS A 116 19.90 14.54 -14.11
C HIS A 116 19.51 13.36 -13.21
N ALA A 117 20.50 12.64 -12.69
CA ALA A 117 20.31 11.48 -11.82
C ALA A 117 20.35 11.84 -10.32
N ASP A 118 19.90 13.04 -9.93
CA ASP A 118 20.05 13.53 -8.56
C ASP A 118 18.88 13.14 -7.62
N ARG A 119 17.76 12.66 -8.18
CA ARG A 119 16.57 12.26 -7.42
C ARG A 119 16.66 10.81 -6.94
N TYR A 120 17.76 10.48 -6.25
CA TYR A 120 18.01 9.16 -5.67
C TYR A 120 18.05 9.21 -4.14
N LEU A 121 18.00 8.03 -3.50
CA LEU A 121 18.13 7.90 -2.05
C LEU A 121 19.55 8.25 -1.64
N LYS A 122 19.74 9.48 -1.13
CA LYS A 122 21.03 9.97 -0.64
C LYS A 122 21.32 9.47 0.76
N PRO A 123 22.58 9.16 1.08
CA PRO A 123 22.96 8.86 2.44
C PRO A 123 22.79 10.10 3.35
N PRO A 124 22.64 9.91 4.67
CA PRO A 124 22.40 10.99 5.62
C PRO A 124 23.45 12.11 5.56
N GLU A 125 24.72 11.78 5.40
CA GLU A 125 25.83 12.74 5.34
C GLU A 125 25.67 13.70 4.14
N GLU A 126 25.25 13.18 3.01
CA GLU A 126 25.01 13.99 1.81
C GLU A 126 23.79 14.91 2.00
N MET A 127 22.72 14.42 2.64
CA MET A 127 21.57 15.25 2.99
C MET A 127 21.96 16.36 3.97
N HIS A 128 22.78 16.07 4.98
CA HIS A 128 23.34 17.07 5.89
C HIS A 128 24.15 18.14 5.16
N ARG A 129 25.02 17.74 4.23
CA ARG A 129 25.82 18.66 3.42
C ARG A 129 24.95 19.58 2.56
N LEU A 130 23.95 19.01 1.88
CA LEU A 130 23.09 19.73 0.95
C LEU A 130 22.18 20.75 1.66
N PHE A 131 21.66 20.39 2.83
CA PHE A 131 20.70 21.19 3.59
C PHE A 131 21.28 21.77 4.89
N SER A 132 22.59 21.98 4.93
CA SER A 132 23.30 22.54 6.10
C SER A 132 22.75 23.88 6.61
N ARG A 133 22.08 24.65 5.75
CA ARG A 133 21.41 25.91 6.10
C ARG A 133 20.03 25.72 6.75
N TYR A 134 19.49 24.49 6.73
CA TYR A 134 18.15 24.15 7.22
C TYR A 134 18.18 22.95 8.19
N PRO A 135 18.98 23.03 9.27
CA PRO A 135 19.19 21.90 10.17
C PRO A 135 17.90 21.44 10.85
N GLU A 136 17.00 22.38 11.19
CA GLU A 136 15.71 22.03 11.78
C GLU A 136 14.79 21.29 10.80
N ALA A 137 14.77 21.70 9.52
CA ALA A 137 14.01 21.01 8.49
C ALA A 137 14.54 19.58 8.24
N LEU A 138 15.85 19.40 8.39
CA LEU A 138 16.47 18.07 8.31
C LEU A 138 16.11 17.22 9.55
N ALA A 139 16.19 17.77 10.76
CA ALA A 139 15.81 17.06 11.99
C ALA A 139 14.34 16.59 11.97
N ARG A 140 13.45 17.36 11.36
CA ARG A 140 12.03 16.99 11.22
C ARG A 140 11.78 15.74 10.38
N THR A 141 12.72 15.30 9.56
CA THR A 141 12.58 14.00 8.87
C THR A 141 12.50 12.84 9.87
N ILE A 142 13.26 12.91 10.95
CA ILE A 142 13.23 11.92 12.04
C ILE A 142 11.93 12.05 12.86
N GLU A 143 11.48 13.30 13.14
CA GLU A 143 10.19 13.56 13.77
C GLU A 143 9.04 12.89 12.99
N ILE A 144 8.98 13.10 11.66
CA ILE A 144 7.96 12.51 10.79
C ILE A 144 8.02 10.99 10.84
N THR A 145 9.22 10.39 10.74
CA THR A 145 9.39 8.95 10.85
C THR A 145 8.83 8.41 12.17
N GLY A 146 9.07 9.11 13.28
CA GLY A 146 8.53 8.74 14.59
C GLY A 146 7.01 8.92 14.71
N ARG A 147 6.40 9.81 13.90
CA ARG A 147 4.94 10.00 13.82
C ARG A 147 4.25 8.95 12.95
N CYS A 148 4.93 8.39 11.96
CA CYS A 148 4.40 7.34 11.07
C CYS A 148 4.52 5.98 11.77
N ARG A 149 3.46 5.55 12.45
CA ARG A 149 3.45 4.31 13.26
C ARG A 149 2.65 3.18 12.64
N PHE A 150 1.87 3.47 11.59
CA PHE A 150 1.06 2.45 10.92
C PHE A 150 1.93 1.34 10.35
N SER A 151 1.57 0.10 10.63
CA SER A 151 2.14 -1.12 10.04
C SER A 151 1.07 -1.89 9.29
N LEU A 152 1.43 -2.51 8.17
CA LEU A 152 0.54 -3.44 7.48
C LEU A 152 0.16 -4.65 8.36
N ASP A 153 0.98 -4.96 9.37
CA ASP A 153 0.68 -6.03 10.33
C ASP A 153 -0.52 -5.70 11.23
N GLU A 154 -0.93 -4.42 11.30
CA GLU A 154 -2.14 -3.99 12.02
C GLU A 154 -3.42 -4.27 11.22
N LEU A 155 -3.31 -4.60 9.92
CA LEU A 155 -4.45 -4.91 9.09
C LEU A 155 -4.97 -6.32 9.40
N ALA A 156 -6.05 -6.38 10.16
CA ALA A 156 -6.80 -7.61 10.40
C ALA A 156 -8.05 -7.63 9.51
N TYR A 157 -8.15 -8.62 8.65
CA TYR A 157 -9.37 -8.85 7.90
C TYR A 157 -10.41 -9.48 8.82
N GLN A 158 -11.56 -8.81 8.97
CA GLN A 158 -12.71 -9.37 9.68
C GLN A 158 -13.64 -10.02 8.67
N TYR A 159 -13.69 -11.35 8.69
CA TYR A 159 -14.66 -12.11 7.92
C TYR A 159 -15.93 -12.33 8.74
N PRO A 160 -17.10 -12.46 8.09
CA PRO A 160 -18.33 -12.86 8.79
C PRO A 160 -18.14 -14.16 9.56
N GLU A 161 -18.77 -14.27 10.71
CA GLU A 161 -18.78 -15.51 11.47
C GLU A 161 -19.82 -16.47 10.87
N GLU A 162 -19.38 -17.31 9.94
CA GLU A 162 -20.18 -18.35 9.31
C GLU A 162 -20.05 -19.64 10.15
N ARG A 163 -20.92 -19.80 11.15
CA ARG A 163 -20.94 -21.00 12.02
C ARG A 163 -22.36 -21.53 12.13
N ASP A 164 -22.56 -22.80 11.76
CA ASP A 164 -23.84 -23.51 11.94
C ASP A 164 -24.06 -23.82 13.45
N ASP A 165 -22.99 -24.08 14.20
CA ASP A 165 -23.01 -24.31 15.66
C ASP A 165 -22.21 -23.23 16.40
N PRO A 166 -22.86 -22.40 17.21
CA PRO A 166 -22.18 -21.38 18.04
C PRO A 166 -21.21 -21.96 19.10
N ALA A 167 -21.35 -23.24 19.46
CA ALA A 167 -20.47 -23.87 20.44
C ALA A 167 -19.09 -24.22 19.88
N LEU A 168 -18.94 -24.24 18.55
CA LEU A 168 -17.67 -24.55 17.88
C LEU A 168 -16.91 -23.28 17.48
N THR A 169 -15.59 -23.36 17.53
CA THR A 169 -14.75 -22.32 16.93
C THR A 169 -14.82 -22.41 15.41
N PRO A 170 -14.49 -21.32 14.66
CA PRO A 170 -14.40 -21.36 13.19
C PRO A 170 -13.47 -22.47 12.70
N GLN A 171 -12.32 -22.68 13.36
CA GLN A 171 -11.38 -23.74 13.03
C GLN A 171 -12.00 -25.13 13.19
N GLN A 172 -12.67 -25.38 14.32
CA GLN A 172 -13.34 -26.66 14.57
C GLN A 172 -14.46 -26.92 13.56
N THR A 173 -15.23 -25.90 13.18
CA THR A 173 -16.27 -26.00 12.15
C THR A 173 -15.65 -26.36 10.79
N LEU A 174 -14.54 -25.67 10.42
CA LEU A 174 -13.83 -25.97 9.20
C LEU A 174 -13.28 -27.40 9.16
N GLU A 175 -12.68 -27.86 10.25
CA GLU A 175 -12.18 -29.23 10.38
C GLU A 175 -13.28 -30.27 10.19
N GLN A 176 -14.43 -30.09 10.88
CA GLN A 176 -15.56 -30.98 10.73
C GLN A 176 -16.05 -31.04 9.28
N LEU A 177 -16.26 -29.90 8.63
CA LEU A 177 -16.69 -29.85 7.23
C LEU A 177 -15.64 -30.45 6.30
N THR A 178 -14.38 -30.23 6.53
CA THR A 178 -13.28 -30.79 5.74
C THR A 178 -13.25 -32.31 5.81
N TRP A 179 -13.33 -32.89 7.01
CA TRP A 179 -13.33 -34.35 7.16
C TRP A 179 -14.60 -35.00 6.66
N ALA A 180 -15.77 -34.36 6.81
CA ALA A 180 -17.00 -34.82 6.19
C ALA A 180 -16.91 -34.84 4.66
N GLY A 181 -16.43 -33.74 4.07
CA GLY A 181 -16.23 -33.69 2.61
C GLY A 181 -15.16 -34.66 2.11
N ALA A 182 -14.11 -34.94 2.92
CA ALA A 182 -13.12 -35.95 2.59
C ALA A 182 -13.76 -37.36 2.55
N ALA A 183 -14.64 -37.71 3.49
CA ALA A 183 -15.35 -38.98 3.49
C ALA A 183 -16.29 -39.12 2.27
N GLU A 184 -16.94 -38.04 1.86
CA GLU A 184 -17.79 -38.04 0.65
C GLU A 184 -16.96 -38.21 -0.64
N ARG A 185 -15.79 -37.61 -0.73
CA ARG A 185 -14.91 -37.67 -1.91
C ARG A 185 -14.15 -38.98 -2.04
N TYR A 186 -13.89 -39.67 -0.92
CA TYR A 186 -13.11 -40.90 -0.84
C TYR A 186 -13.87 -42.01 -0.10
N PRO A 187 -14.98 -42.50 -0.68
CA PRO A 187 -15.84 -43.48 -0.01
C PRO A 187 -15.14 -44.83 0.22
N GLU A 188 -14.12 -45.16 -0.57
CA GLU A 188 -13.32 -46.39 -0.45
C GLU A 188 -12.14 -46.25 0.55
N GLY A 189 -11.97 -45.04 1.13
CA GLY A 189 -10.89 -44.71 2.07
C GLY A 189 -10.02 -43.58 1.61
N LEU A 190 -9.63 -42.74 2.55
CA LEU A 190 -8.80 -41.57 2.29
C LEU A 190 -7.33 -41.98 2.14
N PRO A 191 -6.67 -41.70 1.00
CA PRO A 191 -5.23 -41.94 0.84
C PRO A 191 -4.39 -41.20 1.86
N ASP A 192 -3.32 -41.80 2.37
CA ASP A 192 -2.44 -41.20 3.38
C ASP A 192 -1.81 -39.90 2.92
N SER A 193 -1.47 -39.76 1.64
CA SER A 193 -0.93 -38.54 1.05
C SER A 193 -1.94 -37.37 1.12
N VAL A 194 -3.21 -37.66 0.86
CA VAL A 194 -4.28 -36.63 0.94
C VAL A 194 -4.56 -36.26 2.38
N ARG A 195 -4.60 -37.26 3.28
CA ARG A 195 -4.72 -37.00 4.73
C ARG A 195 -3.63 -36.07 5.22
N THR A 196 -2.38 -36.36 4.88
CA THR A 196 -1.22 -35.54 5.28
C THR A 196 -1.32 -34.12 4.73
N ALA A 197 -1.78 -33.94 3.49
CA ALA A 197 -1.98 -32.62 2.89
C ALA A 197 -3.08 -31.83 3.60
N ILE A 198 -4.24 -32.44 3.88
CA ILE A 198 -5.34 -31.80 4.62
C ILE A 198 -4.88 -31.38 6.01
N GLU A 199 -4.22 -32.26 6.76
CA GLU A 199 -3.71 -31.94 8.11
C GLU A 199 -2.67 -30.81 8.09
N HIS A 200 -1.84 -30.78 7.07
CA HIS A 200 -0.87 -29.69 6.89
C HIS A 200 -1.58 -28.33 6.63
N GLU A 201 -2.53 -28.32 5.70
CA GLU A 201 -3.28 -27.12 5.35
C GLU A 201 -4.12 -26.62 6.53
N LEU A 202 -4.83 -27.49 7.25
CA LEU A 202 -5.63 -27.10 8.42
C LEU A 202 -4.79 -26.45 9.50
N ARG A 203 -3.59 -26.99 9.80
CA ARG A 203 -2.65 -26.36 10.75
C ARG A 203 -2.16 -25.00 10.27
N LEU A 204 -1.96 -24.84 8.96
CA LEU A 204 -1.55 -23.54 8.39
C LEU A 204 -2.69 -22.51 8.47
N ILE A 205 -3.90 -22.92 8.15
CA ILE A 205 -5.12 -22.10 8.24
C ILE A 205 -5.36 -21.64 9.68
N GLU A 206 -5.21 -22.54 10.66
CA GLU A 206 -5.33 -22.24 12.08
C GLU A 206 -4.28 -21.18 12.51
N ARG A 207 -3.00 -21.41 12.18
CA ARG A 207 -1.91 -20.53 12.54
C ARG A 207 -2.06 -19.11 11.97
N LEU A 208 -2.72 -18.98 10.81
CA LEU A 208 -2.95 -17.72 10.12
C LEU A 208 -4.33 -17.10 10.45
N ASP A 209 -5.15 -17.77 11.24
CA ASP A 209 -6.52 -17.36 11.56
C ASP A 209 -7.41 -17.17 10.32
N TYR A 210 -7.27 -18.03 9.31
CA TYR A 210 -8.02 -17.94 8.05
C TYR A 210 -9.27 -18.84 7.99
N ALA A 211 -9.59 -19.58 9.02
CA ALA A 211 -10.78 -20.46 9.04
C ALA A 211 -12.08 -19.72 8.70
N PRO A 212 -12.35 -18.48 9.21
CA PRO A 212 -13.55 -17.73 8.82
C PRO A 212 -13.65 -17.47 7.32
N TYR A 213 -12.53 -17.19 6.65
CA TYR A 213 -12.50 -16.99 5.20
C TYR A 213 -12.91 -18.24 4.42
N PHE A 214 -12.36 -19.41 4.81
CA PHE A 214 -12.73 -20.69 4.17
C PHE A 214 -14.21 -21.02 4.37
N LEU A 215 -14.74 -20.75 5.56
CA LEU A 215 -16.16 -20.96 5.86
C LEU A 215 -17.06 -20.05 5.02
N THR A 216 -16.71 -18.76 4.90
CA THR A 216 -17.45 -17.83 4.05
C THR A 216 -17.45 -18.28 2.59
N VAL A 217 -16.31 -18.70 2.05
CA VAL A 217 -16.23 -19.21 0.67
C VAL A 217 -17.04 -20.48 0.51
N ASN A 218 -16.96 -21.39 1.47
CA ASN A 218 -17.76 -22.62 1.47
C ASN A 218 -19.26 -22.32 1.50
N SER A 219 -19.71 -21.39 2.34
CA SER A 219 -21.11 -20.93 2.41
C SER A 219 -21.60 -20.38 1.07
N ILE A 220 -20.81 -19.53 0.41
CA ILE A 220 -21.11 -18.99 -0.92
C ILE A 220 -21.24 -20.11 -1.95
N VAL A 221 -20.30 -21.06 -1.97
CA VAL A 221 -20.34 -22.20 -2.91
C VAL A 221 -21.53 -23.08 -2.67
N ARG A 222 -21.84 -23.41 -1.41
CA ARG A 222 -23.02 -24.20 -1.04
C ARG A 222 -24.32 -23.52 -1.48
N PHE A 223 -24.44 -22.20 -1.23
CA PHE A 223 -25.58 -21.42 -1.67
C PHE A 223 -25.72 -21.43 -3.20
N ALA A 224 -24.65 -21.18 -3.94
CA ALA A 224 -24.66 -21.15 -5.39
C ALA A 224 -25.15 -22.53 -5.95
N ARG A 225 -24.63 -23.62 -5.42
CA ARG A 225 -25.03 -24.97 -5.83
C ARG A 225 -26.48 -25.31 -5.47
N SER A 226 -26.96 -24.84 -4.32
CA SER A 226 -28.40 -25.04 -3.95
C SER A 226 -29.36 -24.32 -4.89
N ARG A 227 -28.87 -23.44 -5.75
CA ARG A 227 -29.61 -22.67 -6.77
C ARG A 227 -29.24 -23.10 -8.19
N ASP A 228 -28.56 -24.25 -8.36
CA ASP A 228 -28.05 -24.73 -9.65
C ASP A 228 -27.15 -23.71 -10.39
N ILE A 229 -26.49 -22.83 -9.64
CA ILE A 229 -25.51 -21.87 -10.19
C ILE A 229 -24.16 -22.56 -10.27
N LEU A 230 -23.61 -22.65 -11.49
CA LEU A 230 -22.28 -23.20 -11.73
C LEU A 230 -21.22 -22.27 -11.11
N CYS A 231 -20.40 -22.83 -10.23
CA CYS A 231 -19.30 -22.13 -9.58
C CYS A 231 -18.08 -23.04 -9.41
N GLN A 232 -16.89 -22.45 -9.45
CA GLN A 232 -15.62 -23.15 -9.25
C GLN A 232 -14.54 -22.22 -8.70
N GLY A 233 -13.75 -22.71 -7.76
CA GLY A 233 -12.56 -22.03 -7.27
C GLY A 233 -11.48 -21.88 -8.35
N ARG A 234 -10.70 -20.82 -8.29
CA ARG A 234 -9.62 -20.49 -9.23
C ARG A 234 -8.33 -20.14 -8.49
N GLY A 235 -7.24 -20.08 -9.25
CA GLY A 235 -5.92 -19.69 -8.74
C GLY A 235 -5.38 -20.70 -7.73
N SER A 236 -4.84 -20.22 -6.62
CA SER A 236 -4.23 -21.08 -5.59
C SER A 236 -5.23 -22.06 -4.95
N ALA A 237 -6.53 -21.75 -4.92
CA ALA A 237 -7.55 -22.66 -4.41
C ALA A 237 -7.58 -23.99 -5.17
N ALA A 238 -7.19 -24.03 -6.44
CA ALA A 238 -7.11 -25.25 -7.25
C ALA A 238 -6.04 -26.24 -6.75
N ASN A 239 -5.07 -25.77 -5.96
CA ASN A 239 -4.01 -26.61 -5.40
C ASN A 239 -4.26 -26.96 -3.92
N SER A 240 -5.40 -26.58 -3.35
CA SER A 240 -5.72 -26.84 -1.95
C SER A 240 -6.54 -28.12 -1.79
N ALA A 241 -6.03 -29.05 -0.97
CA ALA A 241 -6.72 -30.27 -0.61
C ALA A 241 -7.99 -29.96 0.22
N VAL A 242 -7.93 -28.96 1.10
CA VAL A 242 -9.09 -28.48 1.87
C VAL A 242 -10.17 -27.92 0.93
N CYS A 243 -9.81 -27.06 -0.03
CA CYS A 243 -10.78 -26.54 -1.01
C CYS A 243 -11.40 -27.65 -1.87
N TYR A 244 -10.63 -28.67 -2.22
CA TYR A 244 -11.11 -29.81 -3.00
C TYR A 244 -12.16 -30.61 -2.22
N VAL A 245 -11.87 -31.02 -0.99
CA VAL A 245 -12.83 -31.84 -0.20
C VAL A 245 -14.05 -31.03 0.24
N LEU A 246 -13.93 -29.72 0.46
CA LEU A 246 -15.07 -28.82 0.68
C LEU A 246 -15.93 -28.61 -0.59
N GLY A 247 -15.47 -29.10 -1.73
CA GLY A 247 -16.16 -28.92 -2.99
C GLY A 247 -16.05 -27.50 -3.57
N ILE A 248 -15.17 -26.67 -3.08
CA ILE A 248 -14.90 -25.33 -3.62
C ILE A 248 -14.24 -25.45 -5.00
N THR A 249 -13.40 -26.45 -5.19
CA THR A 249 -12.78 -26.81 -6.48
C THR A 249 -13.22 -28.19 -6.94
N SER A 250 -13.20 -28.39 -8.26
CA SER A 250 -13.64 -29.66 -8.88
C SER A 250 -12.49 -30.64 -9.09
N ILE A 251 -11.28 -30.16 -9.11
CA ILE A 251 -10.04 -30.92 -9.40
C ILE A 251 -9.03 -30.60 -8.31
#